data_6bff9812258999540d07b773d5656877
#
_entry.id   6bff9812258999540d07b773d5656877
#
_cell.length_a   1.000
_cell.length_b   1.000
_cell.length_c   1.000
_cell.angle_alpha   90.00
_cell.angle_beta   90.00
_cell.angle_gamma   90.00
#
_symmetry.space_group_name_H-M   'P 1'
#
loop_
_entity.id
_entity.type
_entity.pdbx_description
1 polymer ?
#
loop_
_entity_poly.entity_id
_entity_poly.type
_entity_poly.pdbx_seq_one_letter_code
_entity_poly.pdbx_strand_id
1 'polypeptide(L)'
;PGVRVHAGDTPFVRYLKVSEGCDHGCAFCAIPLMRGKHRSFLPDDVVKEAQLLELQGAREVNLVAQDLAHYGRDLRDQSVRLPELLEALVRETSIPWIRNMYLYSSGISPRLLEVIANNPRIVPYLDMPIQHASDAVLERMRRPERQKTIREKVARFREAVPG
;
A
#
# COMPACT_ATOMS: atom_id res chain seq x y z
N PRO A 1 -3.06 -8.82 -17.73
CA PRO A 1 -3.86 -9.38 -16.65
C PRO A 1 -5.30 -9.51 -17.13
N GLY A 2 -5.92 -10.68 -16.91
CA GLY A 2 -7.33 -10.88 -17.27
C GLY A 2 -8.23 -9.95 -16.46
N VAL A 3 -9.43 -9.70 -16.97
CA VAL A 3 -10.47 -8.92 -16.26
C VAL A 3 -10.73 -9.61 -14.91
N ARG A 4 -10.44 -8.91 -13.80
CA ARG A 4 -10.78 -9.43 -12.48
C ARG A 4 -12.27 -9.25 -12.26
N VAL A 5 -12.91 -10.31 -11.79
CA VAL A 5 -14.31 -10.24 -11.38
C VAL A 5 -14.35 -9.74 -9.93
N HIS A 6 -14.89 -8.57 -9.74
CA HIS A 6 -15.10 -7.99 -8.42
C HIS A 6 -16.52 -8.35 -7.96
N ALA A 7 -16.63 -9.44 -7.19
CA ALA A 7 -17.86 -9.81 -6.50
C ALA A 7 -17.80 -9.29 -5.05
N GLY A 8 -18.79 -8.58 -4.61
CA GLY A 8 -18.88 -8.09 -3.22
C GLY A 8 -20.25 -7.46 -2.95
N ASP A 9 -20.71 -7.56 -1.71
CA ASP A 9 -22.04 -7.09 -1.27
C ASP A 9 -22.12 -5.56 -1.21
N THR A 10 -20.98 -4.86 -1.22
CA THR A 10 -20.92 -3.39 -1.22
C THR A 10 -20.42 -2.87 -2.56
N PRO A 11 -21.30 -2.40 -3.45
CA PRO A 11 -20.92 -1.96 -4.80
C PRO A 11 -20.00 -0.74 -4.80
N PHE A 12 -19.96 0.02 -3.70
CA PHE A 12 -19.22 1.28 -3.60
C PHE A 12 -17.77 1.13 -3.14
N VAL A 13 -17.42 0.02 -2.47
CA VAL A 13 -16.06 -0.28 -2.00
C VAL A 13 -15.48 -1.40 -2.84
N ARG A 14 -14.28 -1.18 -3.38
CA ARG A 14 -13.56 -2.17 -4.20
C ARG A 14 -12.14 -2.33 -3.72
N TYR A 15 -11.58 -3.50 -4.01
CA TYR A 15 -10.18 -3.81 -3.73
C TYR A 15 -9.38 -3.83 -5.04
N LEU A 16 -8.31 -3.04 -5.09
CA LEU A 16 -7.42 -2.95 -6.23
C LEU A 16 -6.06 -3.53 -5.83
N LYS A 17 -5.76 -4.71 -6.33
CA LYS A 17 -4.51 -5.38 -6.06
C LYS A 17 -3.41 -4.80 -6.94
N VAL A 18 -2.38 -4.21 -6.34
CA VAL A 18 -1.30 -3.52 -7.06
C VAL A 18 0.00 -4.31 -7.12
N SER A 19 0.18 -5.29 -6.23
CA SER A 19 1.32 -6.21 -6.27
C SER A 19 0.98 -7.56 -5.65
N GLU A 20 1.84 -8.56 -5.86
CA GLU A 20 1.75 -9.92 -5.32
C GLU A 20 3.08 -10.35 -4.74
N GLY A 21 3.07 -11.20 -3.71
CA GLY A 21 4.27 -11.76 -3.10
C GLY A 21 4.97 -10.81 -2.14
N CYS A 22 6.04 -11.28 -1.49
CA CYS A 22 6.75 -10.52 -0.48
C CYS A 22 8.20 -10.98 -0.36
N ASP A 23 9.15 -10.05 -0.27
CA ASP A 23 10.58 -10.32 -0.11
C ASP A 23 11.05 -10.25 1.35
N HIS A 24 10.15 -9.96 2.29
CA HIS A 24 10.49 -9.92 3.71
C HIS A 24 10.78 -11.31 4.26
N GLY A 25 11.85 -11.42 5.06
CA GLY A 25 12.29 -12.66 5.71
C GLY A 25 11.69 -12.86 7.11
N CYS A 26 10.46 -12.44 7.37
CA CYS A 26 9.82 -12.58 8.69
C CYS A 26 9.76 -14.05 9.11
N ALA A 27 10.25 -14.39 10.32
CA ALA A 27 10.44 -15.77 10.76
C ALA A 27 9.12 -16.58 10.91
N PHE A 28 8.00 -15.89 11.02
CA PHE A 28 6.67 -16.49 11.24
C PHE A 28 5.80 -16.54 9.98
N CYS A 29 6.28 -16.01 8.84
CA CYS A 29 5.45 -15.75 7.67
C CYS A 29 5.72 -16.76 6.55
N ALA A 30 4.66 -17.41 6.06
CA ALA A 30 4.71 -18.34 4.94
C ALA A 30 4.43 -17.67 3.57
N ILE A 31 4.15 -16.36 3.52
CA ILE A 31 3.79 -15.65 2.28
C ILE A 31 4.83 -15.84 1.18
N PRO A 32 6.16 -15.70 1.42
CA PRO A 32 7.15 -15.92 0.37
C PRO A 32 7.13 -17.32 -0.24
N LEU A 33 6.75 -18.34 0.56
CA LEU A 33 6.61 -19.72 0.09
C LEU A 33 5.34 -19.92 -0.74
N MET A 34 4.24 -19.26 -0.37
CA MET A 34 2.92 -19.44 -1.01
C MET A 34 2.72 -18.54 -2.22
N ARG A 35 3.22 -17.29 -2.18
CA ARG A 35 2.99 -16.24 -3.17
C ARG A 35 4.23 -15.84 -3.96
N GLY A 36 5.40 -16.36 -3.57
CA GLY A 36 6.68 -16.05 -4.19
C GLY A 36 7.21 -14.66 -3.85
N LYS A 37 8.19 -14.21 -4.61
CA LYS A 37 8.80 -12.90 -4.50
C LYS A 37 7.83 -11.78 -4.83
N HIS A 38 8.11 -10.59 -4.31
CA HIS A 38 7.36 -9.38 -4.63
C HIS A 38 7.37 -9.10 -6.14
N ARG A 39 6.19 -8.82 -6.68
CA ARG A 39 5.96 -8.46 -8.08
C ARG A 39 4.89 -7.40 -8.18
N SER A 40 5.26 -6.21 -8.61
CA SER A 40 4.35 -5.10 -8.89
C SER A 40 3.63 -5.30 -10.23
N PHE A 41 2.36 -4.92 -10.31
CA PHE A 41 1.68 -4.74 -11.58
C PHE A 41 2.10 -3.40 -12.19
N LEU A 42 2.08 -3.33 -13.53
CA LEU A 42 2.45 -2.09 -14.22
C LEU A 42 1.47 -0.96 -13.86
N PRO A 43 1.95 0.28 -13.68
CA PRO A 43 1.10 1.41 -13.33
C PRO A 43 -0.10 1.58 -14.26
N ASP A 44 0.12 1.46 -15.57
CA ASP A 44 -0.94 1.59 -16.56
C ASP A 44 -2.03 0.52 -16.41
N ASP A 45 -1.66 -0.71 -16.05
CA ASP A 45 -2.62 -1.78 -15.82
C ASP A 45 -3.44 -1.52 -14.54
N VAL A 46 -2.78 -1.01 -13.49
CA VAL A 46 -3.44 -0.64 -12.23
C VAL A 46 -4.42 0.52 -12.44
N VAL A 47 -4.01 1.55 -13.19
CA VAL A 47 -4.86 2.69 -13.53
C VAL A 47 -6.06 2.26 -14.36
N LYS A 48 -5.87 1.44 -15.41
CA LYS A 48 -6.98 0.90 -16.22
C LYS A 48 -7.97 0.11 -15.37
N GLU A 49 -7.48 -0.71 -14.45
CA GLU A 49 -8.36 -1.46 -13.55
C GLU A 49 -9.14 -0.50 -12.62
N ALA A 50 -8.50 0.55 -12.08
CA ALA A 50 -9.16 1.56 -11.27
C ALA A 50 -10.27 2.29 -12.06
N GLN A 51 -10.02 2.66 -13.31
CA GLN A 51 -11.02 3.27 -14.20
C GLN A 51 -12.20 2.34 -14.45
N LEU A 52 -11.97 1.04 -14.64
CA LEU A 52 -13.05 0.06 -14.76
C LEU A 52 -13.88 -0.05 -13.48
N LEU A 53 -13.22 -0.02 -12.30
CA LEU A 53 -13.93 -0.01 -11.02
C LEU A 53 -14.76 1.27 -10.84
N GLU A 54 -14.26 2.41 -11.25
CA GLU A 54 -14.97 3.69 -11.26
C GLU A 54 -16.22 3.62 -12.13
N LEU A 55 -16.12 3.10 -13.35
CA LEU A 55 -17.27 2.89 -14.26
C LEU A 55 -18.32 1.94 -13.66
N GLN A 56 -17.92 1.01 -12.80
CA GLN A 56 -18.79 0.12 -12.04
C GLN A 56 -19.37 0.78 -10.77
N GLY A 57 -19.13 2.07 -10.54
CA GLY A 57 -19.68 2.82 -9.44
C GLY A 57 -18.86 2.79 -8.15
N ALA A 58 -17.58 2.40 -8.19
CA ALA A 58 -16.70 2.47 -7.03
C ALA A 58 -16.58 3.90 -6.50
N ARG A 59 -16.75 4.06 -5.19
CA ARG A 59 -16.57 5.31 -4.47
C ARG A 59 -15.34 5.26 -3.56
N GLU A 60 -14.96 4.07 -3.15
CA GLU A 60 -13.72 3.82 -2.41
C GLU A 60 -12.97 2.67 -3.07
N VAL A 61 -11.67 2.86 -3.25
CA VAL A 61 -10.76 1.81 -3.71
C VAL A 61 -9.69 1.59 -2.65
N ASN A 62 -9.65 0.36 -2.13
CA ASN A 62 -8.63 -0.10 -1.21
C ASN A 62 -7.47 -0.71 -2.00
N LEU A 63 -6.31 -0.06 -2.00
CA LEU A 63 -5.10 -0.61 -2.59
C LEU A 63 -4.58 -1.73 -1.69
N VAL A 64 -4.39 -2.92 -2.25
CA VAL A 64 -3.96 -4.09 -1.49
C VAL A 64 -2.72 -4.74 -2.07
N ALA A 65 -1.84 -5.16 -1.17
CA ALA A 65 -0.63 -5.92 -1.41
C ALA A 65 -0.22 -6.66 -0.13
N GLN A 66 0.76 -7.56 -0.21
CA GLN A 66 1.41 -8.10 0.99
C GLN A 66 2.33 -7.08 1.68
N ASP A 67 2.86 -6.14 0.91
CA ASP A 67 3.49 -4.91 1.38
C ASP A 67 3.32 -3.83 0.32
N LEU A 68 2.39 -2.94 0.53
CA LEU A 68 2.09 -1.86 -0.42
C LEU A 68 3.26 -0.87 -0.54
N ALA A 69 4.02 -0.66 0.54
CA ALA A 69 5.16 0.26 0.54
C ALA A 69 6.33 -0.20 -0.34
N HIS A 70 6.36 -1.47 -0.75
CA HIS A 70 7.34 -2.03 -1.68
C HIS A 70 6.96 -1.86 -3.16
N TYR A 71 5.77 -1.37 -3.47
CA TYR A 71 5.34 -1.18 -4.85
C TYR A 71 6.39 -0.45 -5.69
N GLY A 72 6.63 -0.98 -6.87
CA GLY A 72 7.51 -0.41 -7.88
C GLY A 72 9.00 -0.75 -7.75
N ARG A 73 9.45 -1.39 -6.65
CA ARG A 73 10.88 -1.71 -6.45
C ARG A 73 11.44 -2.69 -7.46
N ASP A 74 10.60 -3.54 -8.01
CA ASP A 74 10.93 -4.57 -9.01
C ASP A 74 10.67 -4.12 -10.45
N LEU A 75 10.08 -2.94 -10.65
CA LEU A 75 9.84 -2.38 -11.97
C LEU A 75 11.15 -1.92 -12.63
N ARG A 76 11.22 -2.01 -13.96
CA ARG A 76 12.37 -1.51 -14.72
C ARG A 76 12.56 0.00 -14.57
N ASP A 77 11.46 0.73 -14.59
CA ASP A 77 11.44 2.16 -14.30
C ASP A 77 11.53 2.38 -12.79
N GLN A 78 12.73 2.73 -12.34
CA GLN A 78 13.04 2.94 -10.94
C GLN A 78 12.50 4.28 -10.40
N SER A 79 11.94 5.14 -11.23
CA SER A 79 11.26 6.37 -10.80
C SER A 79 9.85 6.11 -10.27
N VAL A 80 9.24 4.98 -10.63
CA VAL A 80 7.88 4.62 -10.23
C VAL A 80 7.87 3.87 -8.90
N ARG A 81 7.23 4.45 -7.91
CA ARG A 81 6.97 3.90 -6.57
C ARG A 81 5.51 4.14 -6.20
N LEU A 82 5.14 3.78 -4.98
CA LEU A 82 3.78 3.99 -4.47
C LEU A 82 3.30 5.45 -4.56
N PRO A 83 4.10 6.47 -4.22
CA PRO A 83 3.68 7.87 -4.39
C PRO A 83 3.26 8.20 -5.82
N GLU A 84 4.06 7.80 -6.80
CA GLU A 84 3.80 8.06 -8.23
C GLU A 84 2.56 7.30 -8.72
N LEU A 85 2.33 6.07 -8.23
CA LEU A 85 1.09 5.34 -8.51
C LEU A 85 -0.13 6.06 -7.93
N LEU A 86 -0.05 6.54 -6.69
CA LEU A 86 -1.14 7.30 -6.04
C LEU A 86 -1.47 8.58 -6.82
N GLU A 87 -0.46 9.34 -7.24
CA GLU A 87 -0.64 10.53 -8.08
C GLU A 87 -1.27 10.19 -9.44
N ALA A 88 -0.86 9.08 -10.06
CA ALA A 88 -1.46 8.61 -11.30
C ALA A 88 -2.94 8.25 -11.10
N LEU A 89 -3.29 7.52 -10.05
CA LEU A 89 -4.68 7.18 -9.71
C LEU A 89 -5.52 8.44 -9.46
N VAL A 90 -4.97 9.42 -8.73
CA VAL A 90 -5.64 10.72 -8.49
C VAL A 90 -5.86 11.48 -9.80
N ARG A 91 -4.90 11.47 -10.71
CA ARG A 91 -4.97 12.18 -11.99
C ARG A 91 -5.94 11.51 -12.99
N GLU A 92 -5.90 10.18 -13.07
CA GLU A 92 -6.57 9.40 -14.13
C GLU A 92 -7.95 8.87 -13.73
N THR A 93 -8.40 9.06 -12.49
CA THR A 93 -9.72 8.68 -12.00
C THR A 93 -10.38 9.82 -11.22
N SER A 94 -11.68 9.73 -11.00
CA SER A 94 -12.45 10.62 -10.10
C SER A 94 -12.91 9.90 -8.83
N ILE A 95 -12.36 8.73 -8.52
CA ILE A 95 -12.71 7.95 -7.32
C ILE A 95 -12.50 8.83 -6.08
N PRO A 96 -13.56 9.03 -5.25
CA PRO A 96 -13.48 9.95 -4.10
C PRO A 96 -12.49 9.52 -3.02
N TRP A 97 -12.35 8.22 -2.76
CA TRP A 97 -11.52 7.69 -1.68
C TRP A 97 -10.57 6.60 -2.18
N ILE A 98 -9.27 6.86 -2.04
CA ILE A 98 -8.19 5.91 -2.32
C ILE A 98 -7.52 5.61 -0.99
N ARG A 99 -7.65 4.37 -0.52
CA ARG A 99 -7.13 3.93 0.77
C ARG A 99 -5.94 3.02 0.61
N ASN A 100 -4.88 3.30 1.35
CA ASN A 100 -3.68 2.47 1.42
C ASN A 100 -3.83 1.42 2.51
N MET A 101 -3.73 0.14 2.14
CA MET A 101 -3.79 -0.98 3.08
C MET A 101 -2.44 -1.68 3.15
N TYR A 102 -2.03 -2.06 4.37
CA TYR A 102 -0.85 -2.89 4.63
C TYR A 102 0.49 -2.27 4.19
N LEU A 103 0.85 -1.19 4.85
CA LEU A 103 2.13 -0.49 4.66
C LEU A 103 3.17 -0.98 5.67
N TYR A 104 4.20 -1.63 5.19
CA TYR A 104 5.34 -1.99 6.05
C TYR A 104 6.08 -0.71 6.46
N SER A 105 6.36 -0.58 7.75
CA SER A 105 6.83 0.68 8.33
C SER A 105 8.13 1.21 7.70
N SER A 106 9.04 0.30 7.27
CA SER A 106 10.31 0.68 6.64
C SER A 106 10.16 1.33 5.27
N GLY A 107 9.03 1.12 4.59
CA GLY A 107 8.77 1.70 3.27
C GLY A 107 8.04 3.03 3.29
N ILE A 108 7.64 3.54 4.46
CA ILE A 108 6.97 4.84 4.58
C ILE A 108 8.02 5.95 4.41
N SER A 109 8.02 6.55 3.23
CA SER A 109 8.93 7.65 2.86
C SER A 109 8.31 9.01 3.14
N PRO A 110 9.12 10.09 3.29
CA PRO A 110 8.61 11.47 3.36
C PRO A 110 7.74 11.84 2.14
N ARG A 111 8.13 11.39 0.95
CA ARG A 111 7.37 11.62 -0.30
C ARG A 111 5.99 10.98 -0.25
N LEU A 112 5.86 9.76 0.32
CA LEU A 112 4.55 9.12 0.50
C LEU A 112 3.65 9.94 1.43
N LEU A 113 4.20 10.43 2.53
CA LEU A 113 3.45 11.28 3.48
C LEU A 113 2.99 12.58 2.85
N GLU A 114 3.87 13.23 2.06
CA GLU A 114 3.54 14.43 1.30
C GLU A 114 2.39 14.20 0.31
N VAL A 115 2.41 13.11 -0.44
CA VAL A 115 1.35 12.76 -1.39
C VAL A 115 0.02 12.50 -0.68
N ILE A 116 0.04 11.81 0.46
CA ILE A 116 -1.18 11.59 1.27
C ILE A 116 -1.71 12.92 1.81
N ALA A 117 -0.84 13.77 2.35
CA ALA A 117 -1.25 15.05 2.97
C ALA A 117 -1.84 16.04 1.95
N ASN A 118 -1.31 16.06 0.72
CA ASN A 118 -1.68 17.04 -0.29
C ASN A 118 -2.83 16.61 -1.21
N ASN A 119 -3.34 15.38 -1.07
CA ASN A 119 -4.41 14.87 -1.93
C ASN A 119 -5.65 14.47 -1.11
N PRO A 120 -6.72 15.26 -1.13
CA PRO A 120 -7.91 15.01 -0.30
C PRO A 120 -8.65 13.72 -0.66
N ARG A 121 -8.39 13.14 -1.83
CA ARG A 121 -8.95 11.84 -2.25
C ARG A 121 -8.14 10.65 -1.75
N ILE A 122 -6.91 10.87 -1.28
CA ILE A 122 -6.15 9.81 -0.62
C ILE A 122 -6.52 9.86 0.86
N VAL A 123 -7.14 8.79 1.34
CA VAL A 123 -7.62 8.74 2.73
C VAL A 123 -6.46 8.92 3.71
N PRO A 124 -6.56 9.85 4.69
CA PRO A 124 -5.53 10.08 5.70
C PRO A 124 -5.50 8.95 6.74
N TYR A 125 -5.28 7.75 6.25
CA TYR A 125 -5.28 6.50 7.01
C TYR A 125 -4.02 5.69 6.72
N LEU A 126 -3.44 5.13 7.75
CA LEU A 126 -2.25 4.29 7.67
C LEU A 126 -2.50 2.94 8.34
N ASP A 127 -2.61 1.89 7.54
CA ASP A 127 -2.63 0.51 8.02
C ASP A 127 -1.19 -0.03 8.07
N MET A 128 -0.63 -0.04 9.28
CA MET A 128 0.78 -0.39 9.51
C MET A 128 0.90 -1.49 10.57
N PRO A 129 1.18 -2.74 10.17
CA PRO A 129 1.35 -3.84 11.11
C PRO A 129 2.67 -3.72 11.87
N ILE A 130 2.60 -3.37 13.15
CA ILE A 130 3.79 -3.25 14.03
C ILE A 130 4.26 -4.59 14.60
N GLN A 131 3.45 -5.63 14.54
CA GLN A 131 3.65 -7.00 15.00
C GLN A 131 3.83 -7.14 16.52
N HIS A 132 4.79 -6.41 17.13
CA HIS A 132 5.05 -6.44 18.57
C HIS A 132 5.69 -5.13 19.04
N ALA A 133 5.60 -4.85 20.35
CA ALA A 133 6.20 -3.66 20.96
C ALA A 133 7.57 -3.92 21.61
N SER A 134 7.95 -5.18 21.86
CA SER A 134 9.25 -5.55 22.44
C SER A 134 10.29 -5.75 21.35
N ASP A 135 11.44 -5.08 21.48
CA ASP A 135 12.55 -5.19 20.54
C ASP A 135 13.11 -6.62 20.47
N ALA A 136 13.22 -7.32 21.60
CA ALA A 136 13.67 -8.71 21.66
C ALA A 136 12.74 -9.68 20.91
N VAL A 137 11.43 -9.42 20.91
CA VAL A 137 10.46 -10.21 20.16
C VAL A 137 10.55 -9.87 18.67
N LEU A 138 10.61 -8.59 18.32
CA LEU A 138 10.77 -8.14 16.92
C LEU A 138 12.03 -8.74 16.28
N GLU A 139 13.13 -8.81 17.03
CA GLU A 139 14.38 -9.43 16.57
C GLU A 139 14.21 -10.92 16.28
N ARG A 140 13.58 -11.69 17.18
CA ARG A 140 13.26 -13.10 16.95
C ARG A 140 12.31 -13.31 15.76
N MET A 141 11.40 -12.35 15.53
CA MET A 141 10.51 -12.32 14.37
C MET A 141 11.23 -11.94 13.06
N ARG A 142 12.53 -11.60 13.12
CA ARG A 142 13.32 -11.04 12.02
C ARG A 142 12.69 -9.78 11.42
N ARG A 143 12.17 -8.92 12.30
CA ARG A 143 11.65 -7.60 11.94
C ARG A 143 12.75 -6.56 12.11
N PRO A 144 12.95 -5.65 11.11
CA PRO A 144 13.95 -4.59 11.21
C PRO A 144 13.53 -3.46 12.16
N GLU A 145 12.23 -3.34 12.43
CA GLU A 145 11.71 -2.30 13.31
C GLU A 145 12.13 -2.52 14.76
N ARG A 146 12.18 -1.40 15.48
CA ARG A 146 12.35 -1.34 16.93
C ARG A 146 11.31 -0.37 17.50
N GLN A 147 10.98 -0.50 18.77
CA GLN A 147 9.97 0.34 19.43
C GLN A 147 10.19 1.83 19.16
N LYS A 148 11.45 2.29 19.26
CA LYS A 148 11.82 3.68 18.99
C LYS A 148 11.45 4.09 17.55
N THR A 149 11.87 3.31 16.56
CA THR A 149 11.61 3.63 15.14
C THR A 149 10.14 3.57 14.78
N ILE A 150 9.36 2.68 15.40
CA ILE A 150 7.91 2.61 15.23
C ILE A 150 7.26 3.91 15.77
N ARG A 151 7.63 4.32 17.00
CA ARG A 151 7.11 5.57 17.59
C ARG A 151 7.45 6.81 16.76
N GLU A 152 8.70 6.91 16.29
CA GLU A 152 9.14 8.02 15.44
C GLU A 152 8.33 8.09 14.13
N LYS A 153 8.04 6.94 13.52
CA LYS A 153 7.23 6.89 12.29
C LYS A 153 5.77 7.28 12.52
N VAL A 154 5.17 6.79 13.60
CA VAL A 154 3.80 7.19 13.97
C VAL A 154 3.73 8.69 14.25
N ALA A 155 4.69 9.25 14.99
CA ALA A 155 4.75 10.69 15.28
C ALA A 155 4.87 11.50 13.98
N ARG A 156 5.81 11.11 13.11
CA ARG A 156 6.00 11.77 11.80
C ARG A 156 4.75 11.71 10.91
N PHE A 157 4.04 10.58 10.90
CA PHE A 157 2.79 10.49 10.15
C PHE A 157 1.74 11.45 10.70
N ARG A 158 1.54 11.49 12.03
CA ARG A 158 0.57 12.39 12.66
C ARG A 158 0.90 13.86 12.47
N GLU A 159 2.18 14.20 12.38
CA GLU A 159 2.64 15.56 12.09
C GLU A 159 2.38 15.93 10.62
N ALA A 160 2.67 15.02 9.69
CA ALA A 160 2.50 15.28 8.27
C ALA A 160 1.05 15.26 7.80
N VAL A 161 0.19 14.47 8.45
CA VAL A 161 -1.23 14.27 8.09
C VAL A 161 -2.08 14.46 9.35
N PRO A 162 -2.26 15.71 9.81
CA PRO A 162 -3.11 16.01 10.97
C PRO A 162 -4.58 15.80 10.60
N GLY A 163 -5.31 15.00 11.42
CA GLY A 163 -6.74 14.71 11.22
C GLY A 163 -7.33 13.78 12.25
#